data_8d9176a97e5e71fc7a60e2a1fbe7a082
#
_entry.id   8d9176a97e5e71fc7a60e2a1fbe7a082
#
_cell.length_a   1.000
_cell.length_b   1.000
_cell.length_c   1.000
_cell.angle_alpha   90.00
_cell.angle_beta   90.00
_cell.angle_gamma   90.00
#
_symmetry.space_group_name_H-M   'P 1'
#
loop_
_entity.id
_entity.type
_entity.pdbx_description
1 polymer ?
#
loop_
_entity_poly.entity_id
_entity_poly.type
_entity_poly.pdbx_seq_one_letter_code
_entity_poly.pdbx_strand_id
1 'polypeptide(L)'
;MTLSEPVGTFETSEDHADIGRLISLALLCPELTIAAFLRHAHGSPRFCWESSRDDMAFAGAGVALELSAWGQTRFDDIEQQARQLFAGSVMLGEDLPLAAPRLFGGFSFQDDFVPDQAWADFLPAHFVLPHFQLVRAQGQVWLTINAQIGRDEDPNMLLPELRAALEAKRRQLNTEMSALASSESTSSELNYPLVYEEWARTIGQLTARMKAGELNKVVLARVAEAHFQQAPDIDYALAYVAARYPGTYRFLFEPRTGDAFYGATPELLVRVQDRQVETMALAGSAPRGRNSDEDDLLGAELLRSPKDRYEHQIVIDSIVREWQSQLQFMQVGETSLLKLSNIQHLHTPISGVLREPETALQMVKRMHPTPALGGDPRAVALVAIHDAEPVTRGWYAAPIGYIDRNLNGAFGVAIRSAVIQNQRAWLYAGVGLVAQSDPQREWDETILKFKPMLESLRV
;
A
#
# COMPACT_ATOMS: atom_id res chain seq x y z
N MET A 1 -4.47 22.27 46.44
CA MET A 1 -4.74 22.19 45.01
C MET A 1 -4.02 20.96 44.48
N THR A 2 -4.74 19.91 44.34
CA THR A 2 -4.30 18.53 44.04
C THR A 2 -4.10 18.39 42.54
N LEU A 3 -2.87 18.00 42.15
CA LEU A 3 -2.54 17.58 40.81
C LEU A 3 -3.18 16.19 40.58
N SER A 4 -4.01 16.09 39.55
CA SER A 4 -4.62 14.85 39.10
C SER A 4 -3.55 13.96 38.45
N GLU A 5 -3.55 12.68 38.85
CA GLU A 5 -2.71 11.61 38.31
C GLU A 5 -2.97 11.37 36.83
N PRO A 6 -1.97 10.94 36.03
CA PRO A 6 -2.17 10.54 34.65
C PRO A 6 -2.88 9.20 34.56
N VAL A 7 -3.87 9.17 33.70
CA VAL A 7 -4.69 7.99 33.38
C VAL A 7 -3.87 6.89 32.72
N GLY A 8 -3.94 5.70 33.34
CA GLY A 8 -3.87 4.39 32.72
C GLY A 8 -2.61 4.04 31.91
N THR A 9 -1.66 3.42 32.58
CA THR A 9 -0.73 2.47 31.94
C THR A 9 -1.55 1.33 31.32
N PHE A 10 -1.51 1.22 30.00
CA PHE A 10 -1.97 -0.01 29.32
C PHE A 10 -1.03 -1.13 29.76
N GLU A 11 -1.52 -2.02 30.60
CA GLU A 11 -0.87 -3.28 30.90
C GLU A 11 -0.75 -4.06 29.58
N THR A 12 0.47 -4.33 29.17
CA THR A 12 0.76 -5.36 28.17
C THR A 12 0.39 -6.69 28.82
N SER A 13 -0.80 -7.19 28.56
CA SER A 13 -1.15 -8.54 28.94
C SER A 13 -0.23 -9.48 28.15
N GLU A 14 0.68 -10.15 28.85
CA GLU A 14 1.42 -11.33 28.39
C GLU A 14 0.48 -12.57 28.30
N ASP A 15 -0.74 -12.38 27.88
CA ASP A 15 -1.55 -13.46 27.37
C ASP A 15 -1.12 -13.71 25.92
N HIS A 16 -0.11 -14.56 25.73
CA HIS A 16 0.05 -15.30 24.51
C HIS A 16 -1.20 -16.18 24.37
N ALA A 17 -2.28 -15.56 23.83
CA ALA A 17 -3.47 -16.29 23.46
C ALA A 17 -3.00 -17.49 22.62
N ASP A 18 -3.39 -18.67 23.01
CA ASP A 18 -3.04 -19.91 22.33
C ASP A 18 -3.53 -19.80 20.88
N ILE A 19 -2.64 -19.37 19.98
CA ILE A 19 -2.95 -19.22 18.57
C ILE A 19 -3.26 -20.62 18.08
N GLY A 20 -4.55 -20.87 17.82
CA GLY A 20 -5.02 -22.13 17.28
C GLY A 20 -4.32 -22.44 15.96
N ARG A 21 -4.57 -23.61 15.41
CA ARG A 21 -4.02 -24.05 14.13
C ARG A 21 -4.81 -23.42 12.98
N LEU A 22 -4.13 -22.81 12.04
CA LEU A 22 -4.74 -22.34 10.80
C LEU A 22 -5.05 -23.51 9.88
N ILE A 23 -6.29 -23.60 9.43
CA ILE A 23 -6.70 -24.53 8.37
C ILE A 23 -7.26 -23.77 7.18
N SER A 24 -7.00 -24.26 5.99
CA SER A 24 -7.47 -23.66 4.74
C SER A 24 -7.95 -24.74 3.77
N LEU A 25 -9.01 -24.43 3.04
CA LEU A 25 -9.54 -25.27 1.96
C LEU A 25 -9.76 -24.40 0.74
N ALA A 26 -9.34 -24.87 -0.45
CA ALA A 26 -9.48 -24.15 -1.68
C ALA A 26 -10.32 -24.90 -2.73
N LEU A 27 -11.03 -24.15 -3.57
CA LEU A 27 -11.74 -24.65 -4.75
C LEU A 27 -11.31 -23.87 -5.99
N LEU A 28 -11.14 -24.54 -7.11
CA LEU A 28 -10.95 -23.91 -8.42
C LEU A 28 -12.29 -23.33 -8.89
N CYS A 29 -12.33 -22.02 -9.18
CA CYS A 29 -13.54 -21.29 -9.52
C CYS A 29 -13.26 -20.31 -10.68
N PRO A 30 -12.98 -20.81 -11.91
CA PRO A 30 -12.54 -19.97 -13.03
C PRO A 30 -13.59 -18.94 -13.47
N GLU A 31 -14.84 -19.12 -13.09
CA GLU A 31 -15.94 -18.21 -13.36
C GLU A 31 -15.99 -16.96 -12.48
N LEU A 32 -15.26 -16.95 -11.34
CA LEU A 32 -15.29 -15.84 -10.40
C LEU A 32 -14.32 -14.73 -10.81
N THR A 33 -14.69 -13.49 -10.48
CA THR A 33 -13.87 -12.30 -10.72
C THR A 33 -13.61 -11.52 -9.43
N ILE A 34 -12.47 -10.83 -9.33
CA ILE A 34 -12.13 -9.98 -8.19
C ILE A 34 -13.21 -8.91 -7.96
N ALA A 35 -13.70 -8.27 -9.04
CA ALA A 35 -14.71 -7.23 -8.92
C ALA A 35 -16.06 -7.77 -8.38
N ALA A 36 -16.50 -8.95 -8.82
CA ALA A 36 -17.71 -9.57 -8.28
C ALA A 36 -17.52 -9.96 -6.81
N PHE A 37 -16.36 -10.54 -6.47
CA PHE A 37 -16.04 -10.91 -5.10
C PHE A 37 -16.09 -9.70 -4.13
N LEU A 38 -15.47 -8.59 -4.50
CA LEU A 38 -15.46 -7.37 -3.67
C LEU A 38 -16.87 -6.78 -3.51
N ARG A 39 -17.68 -6.74 -4.57
CA ARG A 39 -19.07 -6.26 -4.47
C ARG A 39 -19.91 -7.13 -3.53
N HIS A 40 -19.78 -8.45 -3.60
CA HIS A 40 -20.49 -9.35 -2.69
C HIS A 40 -19.99 -9.28 -1.25
N ALA A 41 -18.81 -8.75 -1.02
CA ALA A 41 -18.24 -8.51 0.30
C ALA A 41 -18.62 -7.15 0.89
N HIS A 42 -19.36 -6.31 0.15
CA HIS A 42 -19.83 -5.01 0.66
C HIS A 42 -20.59 -5.18 1.99
N GLY A 43 -20.29 -4.32 2.96
CA GLY A 43 -20.83 -4.44 4.33
C GLY A 43 -20.01 -5.36 5.26
N SER A 44 -18.89 -5.87 4.80
CA SER A 44 -17.92 -6.65 5.59
C SER A 44 -16.52 -6.08 5.39
N PRO A 45 -15.54 -6.38 6.27
CA PRO A 45 -14.14 -6.08 6.00
C PRO A 45 -13.70 -6.63 4.64
N ARG A 46 -13.00 -5.80 3.85
CA ARG A 46 -12.58 -6.15 2.48
C ARG A 46 -11.15 -5.74 2.21
N PHE A 47 -10.47 -6.57 1.42
CA PHE A 47 -9.06 -6.37 1.09
C PHE A 47 -8.83 -6.69 -0.38
N CYS A 48 -7.94 -5.94 -1.03
CA CYS A 48 -7.60 -6.19 -2.43
C CYS A 48 -6.16 -5.79 -2.72
N TRP A 49 -5.51 -6.63 -3.51
CA TRP A 49 -4.25 -6.33 -4.19
C TRP A 49 -4.32 -6.84 -5.61
N GLU A 50 -4.14 -5.95 -6.57
CA GLU A 50 -4.21 -6.31 -7.98
C GLU A 50 -3.20 -5.50 -8.79
N SER A 51 -2.51 -6.16 -9.71
CA SER A 51 -1.64 -5.51 -10.68
C SER A 51 -1.89 -6.05 -12.08
N SER A 52 -1.90 -5.17 -13.08
CA SER A 52 -1.91 -5.58 -14.47
C SER A 52 -0.49 -5.90 -15.01
N ARG A 53 0.55 -5.60 -14.24
CA ARG A 53 1.93 -5.98 -14.56
C ARG A 53 2.23 -7.42 -14.21
N ASP A 54 1.52 -7.93 -13.19
CA ASP A 54 1.66 -9.29 -12.69
C ASP A 54 0.37 -10.04 -12.98
N ASP A 55 0.47 -11.29 -13.34
CA ASP A 55 -0.71 -12.16 -13.48
C ASP A 55 -1.28 -12.59 -12.12
N MET A 56 -1.14 -11.73 -11.10
CA MET A 56 -1.62 -12.01 -9.76
C MET A 56 -2.57 -10.91 -9.28
N ALA A 57 -3.75 -11.34 -8.83
CA ALA A 57 -4.70 -10.53 -8.10
C ALA A 57 -5.19 -11.31 -6.88
N PHE A 58 -5.40 -10.58 -5.79
CA PHE A 58 -5.87 -11.11 -4.52
C PHE A 58 -7.00 -10.24 -4.00
N ALA A 59 -8.08 -10.88 -3.50
CA ALA A 59 -9.13 -10.21 -2.75
C ALA A 59 -9.49 -11.03 -1.51
N GLY A 60 -9.80 -10.34 -0.42
CA GLY A 60 -10.20 -10.92 0.86
C GLY A 60 -11.53 -10.35 1.33
N ALA A 61 -12.31 -11.19 2.04
CA ALA A 61 -13.58 -10.81 2.66
C ALA A 61 -13.72 -11.43 4.06
N GLY A 62 -14.16 -10.63 5.03
CA GLY A 62 -14.21 -11.00 6.43
C GLY A 62 -12.81 -11.19 7.02
N VAL A 63 -12.75 -11.48 8.30
CA VAL A 63 -11.52 -11.62 9.08
C VAL A 63 -11.51 -12.98 9.73
N ALA A 64 -10.51 -13.81 9.43
CA ALA A 64 -10.23 -15.05 10.16
C ALA A 64 -9.24 -14.79 11.31
N LEU A 65 -8.28 -13.88 11.08
CA LEU A 65 -7.28 -13.48 12.08
C LEU A 65 -6.69 -12.13 11.72
N GLU A 66 -6.31 -11.35 12.73
CA GLU A 66 -5.57 -10.10 12.61
C GLU A 66 -4.23 -10.19 13.32
N LEU A 67 -3.20 -9.60 12.72
CA LEU A 67 -1.90 -9.37 13.33
C LEU A 67 -1.69 -7.86 13.45
N SER A 68 -1.21 -7.42 14.60
CA SER A 68 -0.91 -6.01 14.83
C SER A 68 0.39 -5.82 15.61
N ALA A 69 1.06 -4.69 15.37
CA ALA A 69 2.27 -4.33 16.08
C ALA A 69 2.46 -2.82 16.13
N TRP A 70 3.29 -2.34 17.06
CA TRP A 70 3.50 -0.94 17.37
C TRP A 70 4.99 -0.60 17.45
N GLY A 71 5.31 0.66 17.27
CA GLY A 71 6.65 1.18 17.51
C GLY A 71 7.71 0.72 16.52
N GLN A 72 8.96 0.80 16.94
CA GLN A 72 10.13 0.54 16.09
C GLN A 72 10.28 -0.93 15.69
N THR A 73 9.77 -1.85 16.50
CA THR A 73 9.85 -3.30 16.26
C THR A 73 8.71 -3.84 15.40
N ARG A 74 7.74 -3.01 14.99
CA ARG A 74 6.50 -3.42 14.32
C ARG A 74 6.70 -4.34 13.10
N PHE A 75 7.79 -4.19 12.36
CA PHE A 75 8.10 -5.07 11.22
C PHE A 75 8.51 -6.47 11.68
N ASP A 76 9.38 -6.53 12.68
CA ASP A 76 9.88 -7.80 13.25
C ASP A 76 8.75 -8.55 13.99
N ASP A 77 7.92 -7.80 14.72
CA ASP A 77 6.80 -8.35 15.48
C ASP A 77 5.74 -8.97 14.54
N ILE A 78 5.39 -8.30 13.44
CA ILE A 78 4.51 -8.88 12.42
C ILE A 78 5.15 -10.11 11.78
N GLU A 79 6.45 -10.07 11.46
CA GLU A 79 7.13 -11.25 10.91
C GLU A 79 7.08 -12.44 11.86
N GLN A 80 7.34 -12.21 13.15
CA GLN A 80 7.30 -13.25 14.16
C GLN A 80 5.89 -13.86 14.30
N GLN A 81 4.86 -13.01 14.38
CA GLN A 81 3.47 -13.45 14.46
C GLN A 81 3.07 -14.25 13.20
N ALA A 82 3.46 -13.80 12.02
CA ALA A 82 3.17 -14.48 10.75
C ALA A 82 3.89 -15.85 10.68
N ARG A 83 5.15 -15.94 11.11
CA ARG A 83 5.88 -17.22 11.21
C ARG A 83 5.17 -18.21 12.13
N GLN A 84 4.70 -17.75 13.30
CA GLN A 84 3.98 -18.58 14.25
C GLN A 84 2.64 -19.07 13.67
N LEU A 85 1.89 -18.19 13.01
CA LEU A 85 0.64 -18.52 12.35
C LEU A 85 0.81 -19.58 11.26
N PHE A 86 1.79 -19.42 10.39
CA PHE A 86 1.98 -20.31 9.24
C PHE A 86 2.70 -21.63 9.59
N ALA A 87 3.51 -21.65 10.66
CA ALA A 87 4.26 -22.85 11.06
C ALA A 87 3.37 -24.09 11.34
N GLY A 88 2.14 -23.86 11.84
CA GLY A 88 1.15 -24.91 12.11
C GLY A 88 0.03 -25.02 11.09
N SER A 89 0.10 -24.27 10.00
CA SER A 89 -0.98 -24.19 9.02
C SER A 89 -1.14 -25.48 8.20
N VAL A 90 -2.40 -25.85 7.92
CA VAL A 90 -2.74 -27.05 7.13
C VAL A 90 -3.65 -26.68 5.97
N MET A 91 -3.22 -27.03 4.76
CA MET A 91 -4.12 -27.04 3.59
C MET A 91 -4.84 -28.37 3.56
N LEU A 92 -6.18 -28.32 3.62
CA LEU A 92 -7.01 -29.50 3.47
C LEU A 92 -7.18 -29.87 2.00
N GLY A 93 -7.11 -31.15 1.66
CA GLY A 93 -7.15 -31.63 0.29
C GLY A 93 -5.78 -31.51 -0.40
N GLU A 94 -5.75 -30.94 -1.60
CA GLU A 94 -4.51 -30.72 -2.35
C GLU A 94 -3.74 -29.50 -1.83
N ASP A 95 -2.42 -29.61 -1.72
CA ASP A 95 -1.56 -28.48 -1.41
C ASP A 95 -1.34 -27.62 -2.67
N LEU A 96 -2.07 -26.52 -2.73
CA LEU A 96 -2.11 -25.62 -3.88
C LEU A 96 -1.40 -24.30 -3.50
N PRO A 97 -0.11 -24.10 -3.83
CA PRO A 97 0.64 -22.92 -3.42
C PRO A 97 0.00 -21.60 -3.84
N LEU A 98 -0.62 -21.56 -5.03
CA LEU A 98 -1.31 -20.36 -5.53
C LEU A 98 -2.58 -20.03 -4.76
N ALA A 99 -3.27 -21.04 -4.22
CA ALA A 99 -4.47 -20.89 -3.40
C ALA A 99 -4.18 -20.73 -1.90
N ALA A 100 -2.92 -20.86 -1.49
CA ALA A 100 -2.52 -20.82 -0.09
C ALA A 100 -2.94 -19.50 0.59
N PRO A 101 -3.18 -19.54 1.92
CA PRO A 101 -3.57 -18.37 2.69
C PRO A 101 -2.54 -17.26 2.61
N ARG A 102 -3.02 -16.00 2.57
CA ARG A 102 -2.22 -14.79 2.54
C ARG A 102 -2.68 -13.80 3.58
N LEU A 103 -1.73 -13.18 4.25
CA LEU A 103 -1.95 -11.98 5.06
C LEU A 103 -1.84 -10.76 4.14
N PHE A 104 -2.81 -9.87 4.22
CA PHE A 104 -2.81 -8.59 3.53
C PHE A 104 -2.80 -7.46 4.56
N GLY A 105 -1.99 -6.42 4.34
CA GLY A 105 -1.91 -5.32 5.27
C GLY A 105 -0.84 -4.31 4.92
N GLY A 106 -0.50 -3.50 5.90
CA GLY A 106 0.48 -2.44 5.74
C GLY A 106 1.01 -1.90 7.06
N PHE A 107 1.80 -0.86 6.92
CA PHE A 107 2.47 -0.19 8.01
C PHE A 107 2.20 1.31 7.97
N SER A 108 2.36 1.98 9.10
CA SER A 108 2.45 3.43 9.16
C SER A 108 3.78 3.93 8.59
N PHE A 109 3.79 5.16 8.09
CA PHE A 109 4.99 5.81 7.60
C PHE A 109 6.03 6.01 8.72
N GLN A 110 5.59 6.46 9.88
CA GLN A 110 6.44 6.67 11.06
C GLN A 110 6.20 5.59 12.12
N ASP A 111 7.21 5.33 12.94
CA ASP A 111 7.18 4.32 14.00
C ASP A 111 6.47 4.78 15.28
N ASP A 112 6.40 6.09 15.50
CA ASP A 112 5.67 6.74 16.58
C ASP A 112 4.23 7.12 16.24
N PHE A 113 3.72 6.63 15.11
CA PHE A 113 2.37 6.89 14.65
C PHE A 113 1.32 6.42 15.66
N VAL A 114 0.42 7.34 16.02
CA VAL A 114 -0.77 7.08 16.82
C VAL A 114 -2.01 7.29 15.95
N PRO A 115 -2.89 6.29 15.82
CA PRO A 115 -4.12 6.42 15.04
C PRO A 115 -5.00 7.56 15.55
N ASP A 116 -5.32 8.50 14.67
CA ASP A 116 -6.23 9.61 14.95
C ASP A 116 -6.97 10.05 13.68
N GLN A 117 -8.05 10.82 13.85
CA GLN A 117 -8.84 11.41 12.75
C GLN A 117 -9.04 10.45 11.55
N ALA A 118 -8.44 10.78 10.40
CA ALA A 118 -8.53 10.00 9.18
C ALA A 118 -8.05 8.54 9.33
N TRP A 119 -7.17 8.29 10.30
CA TRP A 119 -6.48 7.02 10.47
C TRP A 119 -6.94 6.25 11.73
N ALA A 120 -8.07 6.63 12.35
CA ALA A 120 -8.52 6.07 13.63
C ALA A 120 -8.65 4.52 13.63
N ASP A 121 -8.98 3.92 12.49
CA ASP A 121 -9.14 2.47 12.32
C ASP A 121 -7.93 1.77 11.68
N PHE A 122 -6.79 2.48 11.56
CA PHE A 122 -5.57 1.96 10.93
C PHE A 122 -4.44 1.89 11.96
N LEU A 123 -4.07 0.68 12.38
CA LEU A 123 -2.98 0.47 13.34
C LEU A 123 -1.60 0.71 12.70
N PRO A 124 -0.53 0.99 13.49
CA PRO A 124 0.81 1.23 12.98
C PRO A 124 1.39 0.08 12.14
N ALA A 125 1.04 -1.14 12.46
CA ALA A 125 1.17 -2.31 11.60
C ALA A 125 -0.10 -3.14 11.74
N HIS A 126 -0.76 -3.46 10.64
CA HIS A 126 -2.03 -4.17 10.63
C HIS A 126 -2.09 -5.10 9.44
N PHE A 127 -2.20 -6.40 9.73
CA PHE A 127 -2.31 -7.46 8.72
C PHE A 127 -3.51 -8.33 9.03
N VAL A 128 -4.25 -8.69 7.98
CA VAL A 128 -5.46 -9.51 8.08
C VAL A 128 -5.28 -10.77 7.26
N LEU A 129 -5.61 -11.90 7.86
CA LEU A 129 -5.92 -13.14 7.15
C LEU A 129 -7.42 -13.13 6.88
N PRO A 130 -7.88 -13.01 5.62
CA PRO A 130 -9.29 -12.99 5.32
C PRO A 130 -9.95 -14.34 5.61
N HIS A 131 -11.22 -14.31 6.03
CA HIS A 131 -12.01 -15.54 6.17
C HIS A 131 -12.25 -16.23 4.82
N PHE A 132 -12.62 -15.45 3.78
CA PHE A 132 -12.62 -15.90 2.40
C PHE A 132 -11.61 -15.10 1.59
N GLN A 133 -10.84 -15.78 0.75
CA GLN A 133 -9.97 -15.11 -0.22
C GLN A 133 -10.22 -15.64 -1.63
N LEU A 134 -10.11 -14.76 -2.61
CA LEU A 134 -10.09 -15.09 -4.03
C LEU A 134 -8.71 -14.74 -4.58
N VAL A 135 -8.04 -15.68 -5.21
CA VAL A 135 -6.75 -15.47 -5.87
C VAL A 135 -6.88 -15.78 -7.34
N ARG A 136 -6.46 -14.86 -8.20
CA ARG A 136 -6.23 -15.10 -9.61
C ARG A 136 -4.73 -15.09 -9.86
N ALA A 137 -4.19 -16.19 -10.36
CA ALA A 137 -2.78 -16.30 -10.73
C ALA A 137 -2.61 -17.34 -11.82
N GLN A 138 -1.70 -17.11 -12.76
CA GLN A 138 -1.35 -18.05 -13.85
C GLN A 138 -2.59 -18.56 -14.64
N GLY A 139 -3.54 -17.65 -14.90
CA GLY A 139 -4.77 -17.96 -15.60
C GLY A 139 -5.79 -18.79 -14.82
N GLN A 140 -5.54 -19.08 -13.54
CA GLN A 140 -6.44 -19.82 -12.66
C GLN A 140 -7.03 -18.91 -11.59
N VAL A 141 -8.24 -19.26 -11.12
CA VAL A 141 -8.92 -18.52 -10.03
C VAL A 141 -9.29 -19.51 -8.92
N TRP A 142 -8.85 -19.20 -7.71
CA TRP A 142 -9.05 -20.04 -6.54
C TRP A 142 -9.84 -19.29 -5.48
N LEU A 143 -10.91 -19.92 -4.97
CA LEU A 143 -11.63 -19.45 -3.80
C LEU A 143 -11.19 -20.30 -2.60
N THR A 144 -10.69 -19.64 -1.55
CA THR A 144 -10.18 -20.29 -0.32
C THR A 144 -10.97 -19.81 0.88
N ILE A 145 -11.28 -20.72 1.80
CA ILE A 145 -11.76 -20.42 3.15
C ILE A 145 -10.63 -20.67 4.15
N ASN A 146 -10.44 -19.74 5.07
CA ASN A 146 -9.48 -19.81 6.15
C ASN A 146 -10.21 -19.84 7.49
N ALA A 147 -9.82 -20.73 8.38
CA ALA A 147 -10.41 -20.85 9.71
C ALA A 147 -9.33 -21.25 10.75
N GLN A 148 -9.60 -20.97 12.01
CA GLN A 148 -8.79 -21.44 13.14
C GLN A 148 -9.47 -22.58 13.85
N ILE A 149 -8.66 -23.55 14.32
CA ILE A 149 -9.10 -24.67 15.16
C ILE A 149 -8.19 -24.77 16.39
N GLY A 150 -8.66 -25.45 17.43
CA GLY A 150 -7.82 -25.80 18.56
C GLY A 150 -6.62 -26.67 18.15
N ARG A 151 -5.55 -26.63 18.92
CA ARG A 151 -4.31 -27.36 18.60
C ARG A 151 -4.49 -28.86 18.53
N ASP A 152 -5.36 -29.40 19.38
CA ASP A 152 -5.62 -30.84 19.54
C ASP A 152 -6.78 -31.32 18.66
N GLU A 153 -7.45 -30.43 17.91
CA GLU A 153 -8.54 -30.80 17.01
C GLU A 153 -8.00 -31.43 15.73
N ASP A 154 -8.68 -32.50 15.25
CA ASP A 154 -8.35 -33.09 13.95
C ASP A 154 -8.90 -32.19 12.80
N PRO A 155 -8.04 -31.59 11.97
CA PRO A 155 -8.46 -30.72 10.87
C PRO A 155 -9.45 -31.40 9.89
N ASN A 156 -9.36 -32.71 9.74
CA ASN A 156 -10.19 -33.47 8.81
C ASN A 156 -11.65 -33.56 9.25
N MET A 157 -11.92 -33.38 10.54
CA MET A 157 -13.30 -33.39 11.07
C MET A 157 -14.12 -32.19 10.53
N LEU A 158 -13.46 -31.04 10.25
CA LEU A 158 -14.10 -29.84 9.72
C LEU A 158 -14.17 -29.78 8.19
N LEU A 159 -13.53 -30.73 7.50
CA LEU A 159 -13.51 -30.73 6.03
C LEU A 159 -14.91 -30.69 5.38
N PRO A 160 -15.93 -31.45 5.84
CA PRO A 160 -17.27 -31.39 5.26
C PRO A 160 -17.93 -30.01 5.44
N GLU A 161 -17.75 -29.39 6.63
CA GLU A 161 -18.34 -28.08 6.95
C GLU A 161 -17.67 -26.96 6.14
N LEU A 162 -16.34 -26.94 6.09
CA LEU A 162 -15.58 -25.97 5.30
C LEU A 162 -15.90 -26.08 3.80
N ARG A 163 -16.04 -27.32 3.30
CA ARG A 163 -16.44 -27.55 1.92
C ARG A 163 -17.85 -27.03 1.64
N ALA A 164 -18.81 -27.30 2.54
CA ALA A 164 -20.17 -26.80 2.41
C ALA A 164 -20.23 -25.25 2.44
N ALA A 165 -19.47 -24.62 3.34
CA ALA A 165 -19.37 -23.17 3.45
C ALA A 165 -18.75 -22.56 2.19
N LEU A 166 -17.70 -23.18 1.66
CA LEU A 166 -16.99 -22.71 0.47
C LEU A 166 -17.88 -22.82 -0.79
N GLU A 167 -18.62 -23.94 -0.94
CA GLU A 167 -19.60 -24.12 -2.02
C GLU A 167 -20.79 -23.16 -1.90
N ALA A 168 -21.24 -22.88 -0.69
CA ALA A 168 -22.29 -21.87 -0.45
C ALA A 168 -21.81 -20.48 -0.86
N LYS A 169 -20.57 -20.10 -0.48
CA LYS A 169 -19.94 -18.84 -0.89
C LYS A 169 -19.81 -18.74 -2.41
N ARG A 170 -19.34 -19.81 -3.05
CA ARG A 170 -19.23 -19.90 -4.51
C ARG A 170 -20.58 -19.64 -5.20
N ARG A 171 -21.67 -20.29 -4.73
CA ARG A 171 -23.03 -20.05 -5.24
C ARG A 171 -23.47 -18.61 -5.06
N GLN A 172 -23.23 -18.03 -3.87
CA GLN A 172 -23.51 -16.62 -3.58
C GLN A 172 -22.81 -15.70 -4.59
N LEU A 173 -21.51 -15.90 -4.83
CA LEU A 173 -20.69 -15.07 -5.72
C LEU A 173 -21.12 -15.18 -7.20
N ASN A 174 -21.75 -16.28 -7.60
CA ASN A 174 -22.29 -16.48 -8.95
C ASN A 174 -23.71 -15.92 -9.13
N THR A 175 -24.33 -15.39 -8.08
CA THR A 175 -25.64 -14.75 -8.19
C THR A 175 -25.47 -13.36 -8.77
N GLU A 176 -26.23 -13.00 -9.80
CA GLU A 176 -26.24 -11.64 -10.33
C GLU A 176 -26.69 -10.67 -9.23
N MET A 177 -25.79 -9.81 -8.79
CA MET A 177 -26.20 -8.66 -7.99
C MET A 177 -26.81 -7.62 -8.94
N SER A 178 -28.03 -7.19 -8.64
CA SER A 178 -28.57 -5.96 -9.20
C SER A 178 -27.52 -4.87 -8.97
N ALA A 179 -27.15 -4.15 -10.04
CA ALA A 179 -26.24 -3.03 -9.92
C ALA A 179 -26.76 -2.15 -8.77
N LEU A 180 -25.98 -2.03 -7.71
CA LEU A 180 -26.25 -1.02 -6.70
C LEU A 180 -26.35 0.28 -7.48
N ALA A 181 -27.51 0.93 -7.42
CA ALA A 181 -27.69 2.21 -8.07
C ALA A 181 -26.54 3.10 -7.58
N SER A 182 -25.62 3.42 -8.46
CA SER A 182 -24.50 4.29 -8.11
C SER A 182 -25.14 5.59 -7.65
N SER A 183 -25.22 5.80 -6.32
CA SER A 183 -25.58 7.10 -5.82
C SER A 183 -24.50 8.05 -6.33
N GLU A 184 -24.92 9.07 -7.07
CA GLU A 184 -23.99 10.14 -7.45
C GLU A 184 -23.64 10.89 -6.16
N SER A 185 -22.66 10.37 -5.42
CA SER A 185 -22.09 11.12 -4.32
C SER A 185 -21.28 12.26 -4.91
N THR A 186 -21.81 13.46 -4.83
CA THR A 186 -21.07 14.66 -5.19
C THR A 186 -20.38 15.20 -3.94
N SER A 187 -19.11 15.57 -4.06
CA SER A 187 -18.42 16.34 -3.03
C SER A 187 -19.17 17.64 -2.80
N SER A 188 -19.43 17.96 -1.53
CA SER A 188 -20.03 19.23 -1.15
C SER A 188 -18.98 20.31 -0.87
N GLU A 189 -17.77 19.91 -0.52
CA GLU A 189 -16.68 20.81 -0.14
C GLU A 189 -15.33 20.13 -0.35
N LEU A 190 -14.37 20.88 -0.91
CA LEU A 190 -12.97 20.47 -1.03
C LEU A 190 -12.10 21.52 -0.33
N ASN A 191 -11.32 21.10 0.64
CA ASN A 191 -10.43 21.93 1.43
C ASN A 191 -8.97 21.50 1.30
N TYR A 192 -8.05 22.47 1.36
CA TYR A 192 -6.60 22.23 1.39
C TYR A 192 -6.04 22.87 2.66
N PRO A 193 -5.77 22.08 3.72
CA PRO A 193 -5.28 22.61 5.00
C PRO A 193 -3.98 23.41 4.88
N LEU A 194 -3.10 23.03 3.95
CA LEU A 194 -1.84 23.74 3.70
C LEU A 194 -2.01 24.72 2.52
N VAL A 195 -1.91 26.01 2.81
CA VAL A 195 -2.01 27.07 1.80
C VAL A 195 -0.67 27.32 1.10
N TYR A 196 -0.72 27.92 -0.10
CA TYR A 196 0.47 28.08 -0.94
C TYR A 196 1.61 28.91 -0.26
N GLU A 197 1.27 29.96 0.48
CA GLU A 197 2.26 30.81 1.15
C GLU A 197 3.07 30.05 2.22
N GLU A 198 2.42 29.16 2.93
CA GLU A 198 3.09 28.28 3.91
C GLU A 198 3.95 27.22 3.22
N TRP A 199 3.40 26.61 2.16
CA TRP A 199 4.13 25.70 1.31
C TRP A 199 5.42 26.32 0.75
N ALA A 200 5.31 27.50 0.14
CA ALA A 200 6.45 28.20 -0.46
C ALA A 200 7.53 28.57 0.58
N ARG A 201 7.10 29.00 1.78
CA ARG A 201 8.00 29.27 2.89
C ARG A 201 8.75 28.02 3.34
N THR A 202 8.05 26.92 3.53
CA THR A 202 8.61 25.62 3.95
C THR A 202 9.61 25.10 2.93
N ILE A 203 9.29 25.15 1.63
CA ILE A 203 10.22 24.76 0.56
C ILE A 203 11.46 25.66 0.57
N GLY A 204 11.28 26.97 0.75
CA GLY A 204 12.40 27.91 0.86
C GLY A 204 13.37 27.57 2.00
N GLN A 205 12.84 27.18 3.16
CA GLN A 205 13.65 26.73 4.30
C GLN A 205 14.37 25.42 4.02
N LEU A 206 13.67 24.43 3.46
CA LEU A 206 14.24 23.11 3.15
C LEU A 206 15.33 23.21 2.08
N THR A 207 15.09 23.97 1.00
CA THR A 207 16.10 24.20 -0.05
C THR A 207 17.33 24.97 0.45
N ALA A 208 17.18 25.89 1.43
CA ALA A 208 18.30 26.55 2.08
C ALA A 208 19.15 25.56 2.89
N ARG A 209 18.53 24.64 3.64
CA ARG A 209 19.23 23.57 4.38
C ARG A 209 19.97 22.62 3.42
N MET A 210 19.37 22.32 2.25
CA MET A 210 20.02 21.52 1.21
C MET A 210 21.25 22.23 0.63
N LYS A 211 21.17 23.54 0.37
CA LYS A 211 22.30 24.34 -0.09
C LYS A 211 23.41 24.44 0.95
N ALA A 212 23.08 24.36 2.24
CA ALA A 212 24.04 24.28 3.33
C ALA A 212 24.66 22.88 3.52
N GLY A 213 24.21 21.87 2.78
CA GLY A 213 24.72 20.50 2.86
C GLY A 213 24.20 19.68 4.03
N GLU A 214 23.13 20.11 4.71
CA GLU A 214 22.50 19.36 5.80
C GLU A 214 21.63 18.20 5.31
N LEU A 215 21.11 18.31 4.09
CA LEU A 215 20.11 17.45 3.51
C LEU A 215 20.28 17.41 1.99
N ASN A 216 20.22 16.25 1.36
CA ASN A 216 20.32 16.10 -0.10
C ASN A 216 18.95 16.12 -0.76
N LYS A 217 17.98 15.47 -0.11
CA LYS A 217 16.61 15.31 -0.61
C LYS A 217 15.62 15.17 0.55
N VAL A 218 14.41 15.70 0.40
CA VAL A 218 13.26 15.39 1.27
C VAL A 218 11.99 15.34 0.43
N VAL A 219 11.03 14.50 0.81
CA VAL A 219 9.70 14.49 0.21
C VAL A 219 8.74 15.21 1.13
N LEU A 220 8.05 16.21 0.61
CA LEU A 220 7.01 16.95 1.34
C LEU A 220 5.63 16.59 0.79
N ALA A 221 4.70 16.24 1.68
CA ALA A 221 3.34 15.86 1.32
C ALA A 221 2.33 16.96 1.66
N ARG A 222 1.22 16.95 0.92
CA ARG A 222 0.02 17.75 1.15
C ARG A 222 -1.20 16.85 1.20
N VAL A 223 -2.26 17.37 1.84
CA VAL A 223 -3.56 16.71 1.95
C VAL A 223 -4.62 17.59 1.30
N ALA A 224 -5.58 16.95 0.62
CA ALA A 224 -6.85 17.52 0.23
C ALA A 224 -7.95 16.79 1.00
N GLU A 225 -8.83 17.52 1.65
CA GLU A 225 -9.96 17.00 2.40
C GLU A 225 -11.25 17.21 1.60
N ALA A 226 -11.97 16.13 1.34
CA ALA A 226 -13.26 16.18 0.66
C ALA A 226 -14.37 15.73 1.60
N HIS A 227 -15.47 16.49 1.62
CA HIS A 227 -16.69 16.18 2.34
C HIS A 227 -17.80 15.83 1.36
N PHE A 228 -18.55 14.78 1.66
CA PHE A 228 -19.60 14.26 0.80
C PHE A 228 -20.96 14.30 1.51
N GLN A 229 -22.02 14.46 0.75
CA GLN A 229 -23.39 14.36 1.30
C GLN A 229 -23.76 12.91 1.65
N GLN A 230 -23.20 11.96 0.93
CA GLN A 230 -23.31 10.52 1.17
C GLN A 230 -21.91 9.89 1.06
N ALA A 231 -21.72 8.75 1.71
CA ALA A 231 -20.45 8.04 1.64
C ALA A 231 -20.04 7.73 0.17
N PRO A 232 -18.79 7.96 -0.21
CA PRO A 232 -18.30 7.65 -1.55
C PRO A 232 -18.43 6.15 -1.87
N ASP A 233 -18.71 5.84 -3.14
CA ASP A 233 -18.75 4.47 -3.64
C ASP A 233 -17.33 3.97 -3.92
N ILE A 234 -16.81 3.16 -3.00
CA ILE A 234 -15.45 2.58 -3.08
C ILE A 234 -15.34 1.60 -4.27
N ASP A 235 -16.40 0.86 -4.59
CA ASP A 235 -16.39 -0.08 -5.72
C ASP A 235 -16.29 0.68 -7.05
N TYR A 236 -16.99 1.81 -7.16
CA TYR A 236 -16.83 2.71 -8.30
C TYR A 236 -15.42 3.30 -8.36
N ALA A 237 -14.86 3.78 -7.23
CA ALA A 237 -13.53 4.38 -7.18
C ALA A 237 -12.45 3.37 -7.63
N LEU A 238 -12.51 2.12 -7.15
CA LEU A 238 -11.61 1.04 -7.57
C LEU A 238 -11.76 0.72 -9.07
N ALA A 239 -12.98 0.63 -9.58
CA ALA A 239 -13.25 0.39 -10.99
C ALA A 239 -12.72 1.54 -11.87
N TYR A 240 -12.89 2.79 -11.42
CA TYR A 240 -12.38 3.98 -12.10
C TYR A 240 -10.85 3.94 -12.24
N VAL A 241 -10.13 3.74 -11.12
CA VAL A 241 -8.66 3.69 -11.17
C VAL A 241 -8.16 2.48 -11.95
N ALA A 242 -8.87 1.35 -11.94
CA ALA A 242 -8.54 0.19 -12.75
C ALA A 242 -8.61 0.48 -14.26
N ALA A 243 -9.65 1.20 -14.69
CA ALA A 243 -9.87 1.53 -16.10
C ALA A 243 -8.95 2.67 -16.58
N ARG A 244 -8.71 3.68 -15.74
CA ARG A 244 -8.02 4.91 -16.14
C ARG A 244 -6.51 4.89 -15.89
N TYR A 245 -6.04 4.09 -14.93
CA TYR A 245 -4.63 4.02 -14.54
C TYR A 245 -4.09 2.58 -14.65
N PRO A 246 -4.10 1.98 -15.85
CA PRO A 246 -3.53 0.64 -16.07
C PRO A 246 -2.02 0.66 -15.76
N GLY A 247 -1.47 -0.50 -15.38
CA GLY A 247 -0.05 -0.63 -15.04
C GLY A 247 0.32 -0.16 -13.63
N THR A 248 -0.68 0.10 -12.79
CA THR A 248 -0.49 0.38 -11.36
C THR A 248 -0.81 -0.85 -10.50
N TYR A 249 -0.27 -0.86 -9.28
CA TYR A 249 -0.71 -1.75 -8.21
C TYR A 249 -1.91 -1.11 -7.52
N ARG A 250 -3.07 -1.74 -7.62
CA ARG A 250 -4.29 -1.30 -6.96
C ARG A 250 -4.45 -2.02 -5.65
N PHE A 251 -4.83 -1.29 -4.62
CA PHE A 251 -5.06 -1.86 -3.30
C PHE A 251 -6.30 -1.27 -2.64
N LEU A 252 -6.91 -2.08 -1.79
CA LEU A 252 -7.97 -1.71 -0.85
C LEU A 252 -7.67 -2.37 0.49
N PHE A 253 -7.70 -1.60 1.56
CA PHE A 253 -7.76 -2.06 2.93
C PHE A 253 -8.96 -1.40 3.61
N GLU A 254 -10.05 -2.15 3.81
CA GLU A 254 -11.28 -1.70 4.46
C GLU A 254 -11.53 -2.59 5.68
N PRO A 255 -10.91 -2.29 6.84
CA PRO A 255 -11.02 -3.10 8.05
C PRO A 255 -12.40 -3.03 8.67
N ARG A 256 -13.13 -1.95 8.39
CA ARG A 256 -14.54 -1.73 8.76
C ARG A 256 -15.27 -1.11 7.60
N THR A 257 -16.56 -1.44 7.47
CA THR A 257 -17.41 -0.87 6.43
C THR A 257 -17.44 0.66 6.53
N GLY A 258 -17.04 1.33 5.46
CA GLY A 258 -17.02 2.80 5.38
C GLY A 258 -15.70 3.44 5.81
N ASP A 259 -14.75 2.67 6.35
CA ASP A 259 -13.41 3.12 6.71
C ASP A 259 -12.39 2.40 5.83
N ALA A 260 -12.01 3.03 4.72
CA ALA A 260 -11.22 2.41 3.68
C ALA A 260 -9.97 3.21 3.32
N PHE A 261 -8.86 2.53 3.15
CA PHE A 261 -7.66 3.05 2.51
C PHE A 261 -7.46 2.36 1.17
N TYR A 262 -7.50 3.12 0.09
CA TYR A 262 -7.35 2.57 -1.26
C TYR A 262 -6.44 3.43 -2.12
N GLY A 263 -5.92 2.84 -3.19
CA GLY A 263 -5.07 3.57 -4.11
C GLY A 263 -4.69 2.78 -5.36
N ALA A 264 -3.95 3.49 -6.24
CA ALA A 264 -3.40 2.96 -7.48
C ALA A 264 -1.94 3.43 -7.63
N THR A 265 -1.04 2.75 -6.94
CA THR A 265 0.38 3.12 -6.90
C THR A 265 1.15 2.60 -8.11
N PRO A 266 1.98 3.42 -8.75
CA PRO A 266 2.91 2.94 -9.79
C PRO A 266 4.17 2.29 -9.22
N GLU A 267 4.43 2.41 -7.91
CA GLU A 267 5.71 2.14 -7.27
C GLU A 267 5.69 0.82 -6.48
N LEU A 268 6.49 -0.13 -6.94
CA LEU A 268 6.82 -1.34 -6.20
C LEU A 268 7.93 -1.02 -5.20
N LEU A 269 7.64 -1.16 -3.91
CA LEU A 269 8.66 -1.03 -2.88
C LEU A 269 9.61 -2.23 -2.93
N VAL A 270 9.05 -3.43 -2.85
CA VAL A 270 9.82 -4.67 -2.98
C VAL A 270 8.89 -5.86 -3.26
N ARG A 271 9.38 -6.80 -4.06
CA ARG A 271 8.85 -8.15 -4.19
C ARG A 271 9.92 -9.15 -3.82
N VAL A 272 9.55 -10.14 -3.04
CA VAL A 272 10.40 -11.29 -2.72
C VAL A 272 9.66 -12.57 -3.11
N GLN A 273 10.32 -13.39 -3.92
CA GLN A 273 9.86 -14.73 -4.27
C GLN A 273 11.05 -15.68 -4.10
N ASP A 274 11.04 -16.43 -3.01
CA ASP A 274 12.15 -17.28 -2.57
C ASP A 274 13.44 -16.45 -2.38
N ARG A 275 14.41 -16.56 -3.30
CA ARG A 275 15.63 -15.75 -3.28
C ARG A 275 15.65 -14.63 -4.32
N GLN A 276 14.63 -14.55 -5.14
CA GLN A 276 14.52 -13.47 -6.12
C GLN A 276 13.93 -12.22 -5.44
N VAL A 277 14.54 -11.08 -5.67
CA VAL A 277 14.08 -9.80 -5.15
C VAL A 277 14.02 -8.77 -6.27
N GLU A 278 12.96 -7.98 -6.26
CA GLU A 278 12.71 -6.93 -7.24
C GLU A 278 12.24 -5.65 -6.56
N THR A 279 12.67 -4.52 -7.08
CA THR A 279 12.21 -3.17 -6.74
C THR A 279 12.37 -2.25 -7.94
N MET A 280 12.06 -0.98 -7.77
CA MET A 280 12.32 0.07 -8.75
C MET A 280 12.71 1.38 -8.07
N ALA A 281 13.52 2.18 -8.73
CA ALA A 281 13.64 3.60 -8.44
C ALA A 281 12.59 4.36 -9.27
N LEU A 282 11.81 5.23 -8.63
CA LEU A 282 10.80 6.07 -9.26
C LEU A 282 10.90 7.48 -8.68
N ALA A 283 11.43 8.44 -9.44
CA ALA A 283 11.55 9.84 -9.03
C ALA A 283 11.77 10.73 -10.25
N GLY A 284 11.50 12.03 -10.11
CA GLY A 284 11.40 12.95 -11.24
C GLY A 284 10.09 12.77 -12.00
N SER A 285 9.43 13.88 -12.36
CA SER A 285 8.08 13.83 -12.94
C SER A 285 7.89 14.89 -14.00
N ALA A 286 7.09 14.57 -15.03
CA ALA A 286 6.58 15.52 -16.00
C ALA A 286 5.12 15.20 -16.34
N PRO A 287 4.30 16.19 -16.70
CA PRO A 287 2.95 15.95 -17.19
C PRO A 287 2.98 15.13 -18.49
N ARG A 288 1.84 14.51 -18.83
CA ARG A 288 1.64 13.92 -20.16
C ARG A 288 1.32 15.03 -21.16
N GLY A 289 1.73 14.83 -22.40
CA GLY A 289 1.40 15.72 -23.51
C GLY A 289 -0.07 15.60 -23.94
N ARG A 290 -0.62 16.65 -24.54
CA ARG A 290 -1.98 16.68 -25.10
C ARG A 290 -2.09 15.85 -26.39
N ASN A 291 -0.96 15.60 -27.03
CA ASN A 291 -0.81 14.75 -28.21
C ASN A 291 0.53 14.00 -28.16
N SER A 292 0.78 13.09 -29.09
CA SER A 292 1.98 12.26 -29.13
C SER A 292 3.27 13.07 -29.17
N ASP A 293 3.32 14.09 -30.02
CA ASP A 293 4.56 14.88 -30.26
C ASP A 293 4.93 15.69 -29.02
N GLU A 294 3.95 16.30 -28.35
CA GLU A 294 4.13 17.01 -27.09
C GLU A 294 4.54 16.04 -25.96
N ASP A 295 3.94 14.85 -25.91
CA ASP A 295 4.25 13.82 -24.91
C ASP A 295 5.68 13.31 -25.06
N ASP A 296 6.14 13.09 -26.28
CA ASP A 296 7.50 12.66 -26.56
C ASP A 296 8.53 13.77 -26.26
N LEU A 297 8.18 15.04 -26.53
CA LEU A 297 9.00 16.19 -26.16
C LEU A 297 9.16 16.29 -24.64
N LEU A 298 8.06 16.31 -23.90
CA LEU A 298 8.07 16.38 -22.42
C LEU A 298 8.84 15.19 -21.80
N GLY A 299 8.67 13.99 -22.35
CA GLY A 299 9.41 12.82 -21.92
C GLY A 299 10.92 12.92 -22.19
N ALA A 300 11.30 13.44 -23.37
CA ALA A 300 12.70 13.65 -23.72
C ALA A 300 13.36 14.74 -22.86
N GLU A 301 12.61 15.79 -22.50
CA GLU A 301 13.06 16.84 -21.58
C GLU A 301 13.29 16.26 -20.19
N LEU A 302 12.35 15.46 -19.66
CA LEU A 302 12.49 14.80 -18.37
C LEU A 302 13.74 13.90 -18.32
N LEU A 303 13.97 13.07 -19.35
CA LEU A 303 15.16 12.21 -19.45
C LEU A 303 16.48 13.00 -19.48
N ARG A 304 16.47 14.25 -19.94
CA ARG A 304 17.66 15.12 -20.04
C ARG A 304 17.79 16.10 -18.88
N SER A 305 16.75 16.29 -18.06
CA SER A 305 16.73 17.26 -16.97
C SER A 305 17.81 16.94 -15.92
N PRO A 306 18.79 17.81 -15.69
CA PRO A 306 19.83 17.55 -14.69
C PRO A 306 19.26 17.46 -13.28
N LYS A 307 18.24 18.27 -12.94
CA LYS A 307 17.55 18.25 -11.64
C LYS A 307 16.89 16.89 -11.39
N ASP A 308 16.05 16.45 -12.35
CA ASP A 308 15.25 15.22 -12.19
C ASP A 308 16.14 13.97 -12.21
N ARG A 309 17.18 13.98 -13.01
CA ARG A 309 18.19 12.90 -13.01
C ARG A 309 18.97 12.82 -11.71
N TYR A 310 19.34 13.97 -11.13
CA TYR A 310 20.00 14.01 -9.82
C TYR A 310 19.08 13.47 -8.72
N GLU A 311 17.83 13.91 -8.69
CA GLU A 311 16.81 13.41 -7.77
C GLU A 311 16.64 11.89 -7.89
N HIS A 312 16.55 11.38 -9.12
CA HIS A 312 16.40 9.96 -9.42
C HIS A 312 17.63 9.13 -9.02
N GLN A 313 18.83 9.67 -9.28
CA GLN A 313 20.09 8.99 -8.94
C GLN A 313 20.25 8.79 -7.43
N ILE A 314 19.82 9.75 -6.59
CA ILE A 314 19.81 9.59 -5.11
C ILE A 314 19.00 8.34 -4.72
N VAL A 315 17.87 8.08 -5.37
CA VAL A 315 17.04 6.90 -5.09
C VAL A 315 17.76 5.62 -5.51
N ILE A 316 18.33 5.57 -6.71
CA ILE A 316 19.10 4.41 -7.20
C ILE A 316 20.26 4.10 -6.24
N ASP A 317 21.08 5.11 -5.93
CA ASP A 317 22.26 4.94 -5.07
C ASP A 317 21.90 4.45 -3.67
N SER A 318 20.78 4.90 -3.15
CA SER A 318 20.27 4.43 -1.86
C SER A 318 19.86 2.96 -1.91
N ILE A 319 19.09 2.56 -2.91
CA ILE A 319 18.67 1.15 -3.09
C ILE A 319 19.91 0.25 -3.27
N VAL A 320 20.86 0.64 -4.11
CA VAL A 320 22.08 -0.12 -4.35
C VAL A 320 22.87 -0.28 -3.05
N ARG A 321 23.04 0.80 -2.28
CA ARG A 321 23.74 0.78 -0.99
C ARG A 321 23.09 -0.15 0.02
N GLU A 322 21.74 -0.13 0.13
CA GLU A 322 21.01 -0.99 1.04
C GLU A 322 21.07 -2.48 0.63
N TRP A 323 21.13 -2.77 -0.68
CA TRP A 323 21.04 -4.14 -1.18
C TRP A 323 22.39 -4.81 -1.47
N GLN A 324 23.49 -4.05 -1.64
CA GLN A 324 24.79 -4.60 -2.07
C GLN A 324 25.34 -5.70 -1.16
N SER A 325 25.08 -5.63 0.15
CA SER A 325 25.53 -6.65 1.12
C SER A 325 24.59 -7.86 1.18
N GLN A 326 23.32 -7.69 0.78
CA GLN A 326 22.29 -8.71 0.85
C GLN A 326 22.28 -9.61 -0.40
N LEU A 327 22.68 -9.05 -1.54
CA LEU A 327 22.56 -9.74 -2.80
C LEU A 327 23.85 -10.47 -3.21
N GLN A 328 23.70 -11.69 -3.72
CA GLN A 328 24.74 -12.42 -4.43
C GLN A 328 24.97 -11.84 -5.83
N PHE A 329 23.87 -11.43 -6.46
CA PHE A 329 23.83 -10.81 -7.78
C PHE A 329 22.81 -9.68 -7.76
N MET A 330 23.16 -8.53 -8.34
CA MET A 330 22.29 -7.37 -8.49
C MET A 330 22.36 -6.85 -9.92
N GLN A 331 21.21 -6.56 -10.49
CA GLN A 331 21.07 -5.93 -11.80
C GLN A 331 20.31 -4.61 -11.63
N VAL A 332 20.94 -3.52 -12.04
CA VAL A 332 20.31 -2.21 -12.19
C VAL A 332 20.05 -2.03 -13.69
N GLY A 333 18.78 -1.88 -14.05
CA GLY A 333 18.37 -1.70 -15.43
C GLY A 333 18.63 -0.29 -15.96
N GLU A 334 18.27 -0.04 -17.20
CA GLU A 334 18.37 1.28 -17.81
C GLU A 334 17.24 2.19 -17.31
N THR A 335 17.57 3.48 -17.10
CA THR A 335 16.57 4.49 -16.79
C THR A 335 15.70 4.78 -18.01
N SER A 336 14.40 4.66 -17.85
CA SER A 336 13.39 4.85 -18.89
C SER A 336 12.22 5.69 -18.35
N LEU A 337 11.20 5.93 -19.17
CA LEU A 337 9.98 6.61 -18.76
C LEU A 337 8.90 5.60 -18.39
N LEU A 338 8.36 5.74 -17.19
CA LEU A 338 7.10 5.13 -16.81
C LEU A 338 5.97 6.11 -17.11
N LYS A 339 5.24 5.87 -18.19
CA LYS A 339 4.13 6.71 -18.65
C LYS A 339 2.81 6.22 -18.01
N LEU A 340 2.24 7.03 -17.11
CA LEU A 340 0.88 6.86 -16.58
C LEU A 340 -0.10 7.73 -17.38
N SER A 341 -1.39 7.70 -17.06
CA SER A 341 -2.40 8.42 -17.85
C SER A 341 -2.26 9.94 -17.81
N ASN A 342 -1.84 10.51 -16.67
CA ASN A 342 -1.76 11.96 -16.46
C ASN A 342 -0.37 12.50 -16.18
N ILE A 343 0.60 11.63 -15.91
CA ILE A 343 1.97 11.97 -15.51
C ILE A 343 2.94 10.90 -16.00
N GLN A 344 4.20 11.25 -16.20
CA GLN A 344 5.28 10.33 -16.48
C GLN A 344 6.44 10.54 -15.52
N HIS A 345 7.18 9.47 -15.24
CA HIS A 345 8.28 9.46 -14.26
C HIS A 345 9.53 8.84 -14.85
N LEU A 346 10.71 9.22 -14.33
CA LEU A 346 11.92 8.42 -14.51
C LEU A 346 11.79 7.13 -13.71
N HIS A 347 12.14 6.02 -14.34
CA HIS A 347 11.97 4.67 -13.82
C HIS A 347 13.22 3.83 -14.11
N THR A 348 13.76 3.18 -13.08
CA THR A 348 14.86 2.23 -13.18
C THR A 348 14.50 0.95 -12.44
N PRO A 349 14.30 -0.18 -13.13
CA PRO A 349 14.07 -1.46 -12.47
C PRO A 349 15.36 -1.97 -11.84
N ILE A 350 15.24 -2.56 -10.64
CA ILE A 350 16.37 -3.15 -9.91
C ILE A 350 15.94 -4.54 -9.44
N SER A 351 16.76 -5.54 -9.73
CA SER A 351 16.49 -6.93 -9.33
C SER A 351 17.75 -7.61 -8.84
N GLY A 352 17.57 -8.74 -8.16
CA GLY A 352 18.71 -9.50 -7.70
C GLY A 352 18.37 -10.85 -7.07
N VAL A 353 19.42 -11.55 -6.65
CA VAL A 353 19.33 -12.83 -5.95
C VAL A 353 19.93 -12.68 -4.56
N LEU A 354 19.15 -12.95 -3.53
CA LEU A 354 19.57 -12.89 -2.13
C LEU A 354 20.69 -13.91 -1.84
N ARG A 355 21.68 -13.51 -1.04
CA ARG A 355 22.76 -14.42 -0.57
C ARG A 355 22.18 -15.49 0.35
N GLU A 356 21.42 -15.04 1.33
CA GLU A 356 20.67 -15.87 2.27
C GLU A 356 19.17 -15.60 2.08
N PRO A 357 18.30 -16.56 2.35
CA PRO A 357 16.86 -16.33 2.30
C PRO A 357 16.45 -15.22 3.28
N GLU A 358 15.85 -14.16 2.77
CA GLU A 358 15.19 -13.11 3.58
C GLU A 358 13.71 -13.04 3.22
N THR A 359 12.88 -12.64 4.18
CA THR A 359 11.44 -12.50 3.96
C THR A 359 11.10 -11.17 3.27
N ALA A 360 9.90 -11.10 2.71
CA ALA A 360 9.40 -9.84 2.18
C ALA A 360 9.38 -8.74 3.25
N LEU A 361 9.04 -9.05 4.49
CA LEU A 361 9.00 -8.08 5.60
C LEU A 361 10.38 -7.57 6.00
N GLN A 362 11.41 -8.41 5.99
CA GLN A 362 12.79 -7.99 6.24
C GLN A 362 13.27 -7.02 5.16
N MET A 363 12.97 -7.32 3.91
CA MET A 363 13.31 -6.42 2.81
C MET A 363 12.52 -5.12 2.85
N VAL A 364 11.23 -5.13 3.21
CA VAL A 364 10.41 -3.94 3.46
C VAL A 364 11.03 -3.06 4.54
N LYS A 365 11.39 -3.63 5.70
CA LYS A 365 12.03 -2.92 6.82
C LYS A 365 13.30 -2.18 6.39
N ARG A 366 14.14 -2.82 5.58
CA ARG A 366 15.38 -2.21 5.06
C ARG A 366 15.09 -1.01 4.16
N MET A 367 14.10 -1.16 3.30
CA MET A 367 13.77 -0.18 2.27
C MET A 367 12.96 1.01 2.78
N HIS A 368 12.12 0.81 3.79
CA HIS A 368 11.17 1.85 4.21
C HIS A 368 11.77 2.86 5.19
N PRO A 369 11.52 4.17 4.97
CA PRO A 369 11.14 4.76 3.69
C PRO A 369 12.36 4.95 2.76
N THR A 370 12.13 4.76 1.46
CA THR A 370 13.14 5.09 0.44
C THR A 370 13.32 6.61 0.32
N PRO A 371 14.41 7.10 -0.27
CA PRO A 371 14.54 8.54 -0.58
C PRO A 371 13.49 9.07 -1.55
N ALA A 372 12.77 8.20 -2.27
CA ALA A 372 11.65 8.59 -3.11
C ALA A 372 10.46 9.11 -2.30
N LEU A 373 10.32 8.70 -1.01
CA LEU A 373 9.18 9.04 -0.14
C LEU A 373 9.59 9.72 1.18
N GLY A 374 10.80 9.45 1.68
CA GLY A 374 11.37 10.08 2.86
C GLY A 374 12.36 11.17 2.47
N GLY A 375 13.59 10.79 2.19
CA GLY A 375 14.68 11.66 1.77
C GLY A 375 16.05 11.07 2.11
N ASP A 376 17.07 11.89 1.92
CA ASP A 376 18.48 11.51 2.14
C ASP A 376 19.25 12.68 2.78
N PRO A 377 19.97 12.48 3.91
CA PRO A 377 19.99 11.27 4.76
C PRO A 377 18.64 10.99 5.44
N ARG A 378 18.25 9.71 5.53
CA ARG A 378 16.92 9.25 6.01
C ARG A 378 16.53 9.90 7.36
N ALA A 379 17.38 9.82 8.37
CA ALA A 379 17.07 10.34 9.70
C ALA A 379 16.78 11.85 9.72
N VAL A 380 17.59 12.63 8.99
CA VAL A 380 17.43 14.10 8.91
C VAL A 380 16.16 14.46 8.15
N ALA A 381 15.86 13.70 7.08
CA ALA A 381 14.66 13.91 6.29
C ALA A 381 13.37 13.60 7.06
N LEU A 382 13.33 12.53 7.87
CA LEU A 382 12.17 12.19 8.69
C LEU A 382 11.84 13.27 9.72
N VAL A 383 12.85 13.84 10.38
CA VAL A 383 12.65 14.99 11.28
C VAL A 383 12.10 16.20 10.52
N ALA A 384 12.66 16.49 9.34
CA ALA A 384 12.21 17.62 8.53
C ALA A 384 10.75 17.43 8.03
N ILE A 385 10.34 16.21 7.71
CA ILE A 385 8.95 15.85 7.35
C ILE A 385 8.02 16.09 8.55
N HIS A 386 8.38 15.56 9.71
CA HIS A 386 7.59 15.71 10.94
C HIS A 386 7.34 17.19 11.28
N ASP A 387 8.38 18.03 11.16
CA ASP A 387 8.29 19.46 11.49
C ASP A 387 7.52 20.28 10.43
N ALA A 388 7.47 19.79 9.19
CA ALA A 388 6.96 20.55 8.05
C ALA A 388 5.51 20.20 7.66
N GLU A 389 5.05 18.98 7.96
CA GLU A 389 3.73 18.51 7.54
C GLU A 389 2.69 18.72 8.64
N PRO A 390 1.61 19.49 8.38
CA PRO A 390 0.59 19.77 9.38
C PRO A 390 -0.39 18.60 9.61
N VAL A 391 -0.37 17.58 8.72
CA VAL A 391 -1.26 16.41 8.76
C VAL A 391 -0.42 15.14 8.73
N THR A 392 -0.73 14.23 9.64
CA THR A 392 -0.07 12.93 9.75
C THR A 392 -0.25 12.11 8.49
N ARG A 393 0.82 11.49 8.00
CA ARG A 393 0.77 10.60 6.83
C ARG A 393 -0.01 9.30 7.07
N GLY A 394 -0.01 8.80 8.31
CA GLY A 394 -0.56 7.48 8.60
C GLY A 394 0.08 6.40 7.71
N TRP A 395 -0.73 5.75 6.87
CA TRP A 395 -0.26 4.76 5.89
C TRP A 395 0.11 5.36 4.53
N TYR A 396 -0.13 6.65 4.29
CA TYR A 396 0.32 7.30 3.06
C TYR A 396 1.83 7.24 2.94
N ALA A 397 2.33 6.91 1.74
CA ALA A 397 3.74 6.73 1.41
C ALA A 397 4.45 5.59 2.17
N ALA A 398 3.70 4.73 2.83
CA ALA A 398 4.19 3.59 3.60
C ALA A 398 3.97 2.26 2.84
N PRO A 399 4.54 1.15 3.33
CA PRO A 399 4.37 -0.15 2.68
C PRO A 399 2.96 -0.71 2.84
N ILE A 400 2.35 -1.13 1.73
CA ILE A 400 1.10 -1.89 1.70
C ILE A 400 1.25 -3.07 0.75
N GLY A 401 0.75 -4.25 1.14
CA GLY A 401 0.90 -5.44 0.31
C GLY A 401 0.47 -6.71 1.01
N TYR A 402 1.06 -7.83 0.60
CA TYR A 402 0.72 -9.13 1.13
C TYR A 402 1.96 -10.00 1.36
N ILE A 403 1.80 -10.98 2.25
CA ILE A 403 2.74 -12.09 2.43
C ILE A 403 2.01 -13.43 2.38
N ASP A 404 2.66 -14.44 1.82
CA ASP A 404 2.20 -15.81 1.80
C ASP A 404 2.76 -16.64 2.97
N ARG A 405 2.40 -17.94 3.04
CA ARG A 405 2.86 -18.86 4.08
C ARG A 405 4.38 -19.08 4.14
N ASN A 406 5.10 -18.79 3.05
CA ASN A 406 6.57 -18.85 2.99
C ASN A 406 7.22 -17.50 3.29
N LEU A 407 6.42 -16.49 3.66
CA LEU A 407 6.79 -15.09 3.85
C LEU A 407 7.38 -14.43 2.60
N ASN A 408 7.11 -15.00 1.43
CA ASN A 408 7.22 -14.29 0.16
C ASN A 408 6.11 -13.25 0.07
N GLY A 409 6.28 -12.24 -0.76
CA GLY A 409 5.25 -11.22 -0.90
C GLY A 409 5.63 -10.08 -1.81
N ALA A 410 4.68 -9.17 -1.97
CA ALA A 410 4.88 -7.94 -2.71
C ALA A 410 4.27 -6.76 -1.95
N PHE A 411 5.04 -5.68 -1.86
CA PHE A 411 4.64 -4.43 -1.23
C PHE A 411 4.82 -3.27 -2.20
N GLY A 412 3.79 -2.46 -2.34
CA GLY A 412 3.87 -1.16 -3.00
C GLY A 412 4.08 -0.05 -1.98
N VAL A 413 4.49 1.09 -2.46
CA VAL A 413 4.46 2.33 -1.69
C VAL A 413 3.06 2.92 -1.82
N ALA A 414 2.35 3.15 -0.73
CA ALA A 414 0.96 3.58 -0.73
C ALA A 414 0.80 5.06 -1.10
N ILE A 415 1.12 5.40 -2.35
CA ILE A 415 0.89 6.70 -2.98
C ILE A 415 -0.26 6.64 -3.99
N ARG A 416 -0.71 7.81 -4.50
CA ARG A 416 -1.92 7.89 -5.32
C ARG A 416 -3.06 7.18 -4.60
N SER A 417 -3.30 7.63 -3.37
CA SER A 417 -4.18 6.98 -2.40
C SER A 417 -5.05 7.99 -1.68
N ALA A 418 -6.15 7.49 -1.15
CA ALA A 418 -7.07 8.22 -0.29
C ALA A 418 -7.51 7.33 0.86
N VAL A 419 -7.69 7.94 2.03
CA VAL A 419 -8.40 7.32 3.15
C VAL A 419 -9.80 7.90 3.22
N ILE A 420 -10.78 7.02 3.36
CA ILE A 420 -12.20 7.38 3.49
C ILE A 420 -12.64 6.97 4.89
N GLN A 421 -13.38 7.86 5.53
CA GLN A 421 -14.06 7.59 6.78
C GLN A 421 -15.50 8.13 6.67
N ASN A 422 -16.42 7.23 6.42
CA ASN A 422 -17.82 7.56 6.18
C ASN A 422 -18.02 8.59 5.05
N GLN A 423 -18.39 9.84 5.36
CA GLN A 423 -18.65 10.93 4.42
C GLN A 423 -17.45 11.85 4.21
N ARG A 424 -16.26 11.48 4.67
CA ARG A 424 -15.03 12.27 4.53
C ARG A 424 -13.97 11.47 3.81
N ALA A 425 -13.17 12.15 3.01
CA ALA A 425 -11.99 11.57 2.39
C ALA A 425 -10.79 12.51 2.52
N TRP A 426 -9.62 11.93 2.78
CA TRP A 426 -8.33 12.62 2.78
C TRP A 426 -7.47 12.02 1.67
N LEU A 427 -7.12 12.86 0.72
CA LEU A 427 -6.30 12.51 -0.42
C LEU A 427 -4.90 13.06 -0.19
N TYR A 428 -3.88 12.27 -0.53
CA TYR A 428 -2.48 12.64 -0.26
C TYR A 428 -1.70 12.79 -1.56
N ALA A 429 -0.83 13.81 -1.61
CA ALA A 429 0.12 13.98 -2.71
C ALA A 429 1.45 14.54 -2.18
N GLY A 430 2.58 13.97 -2.58
CA GLY A 430 3.91 14.40 -2.19
C GLY A 430 4.83 14.64 -3.38
N VAL A 431 5.84 15.50 -3.18
CA VAL A 431 6.88 15.81 -4.15
C VAL A 431 8.25 15.72 -3.53
N GLY A 432 9.23 15.27 -4.32
CA GLY A 432 10.63 15.23 -3.93
C GLY A 432 11.29 16.59 -4.11
N LEU A 433 11.87 17.12 -3.04
CA LEU A 433 12.58 18.39 -3.04
C LEU A 433 14.09 18.15 -3.06
N VAL A 434 14.78 18.90 -3.91
CA VAL A 434 16.24 19.04 -3.96
C VAL A 434 16.61 20.52 -3.89
N ALA A 435 17.90 20.85 -3.78
CA ALA A 435 18.37 22.23 -3.61
C ALA A 435 17.90 23.22 -4.70
N GLN A 436 17.52 22.70 -5.90
CA GLN A 436 17.05 23.49 -7.04
C GLN A 436 15.52 23.50 -7.18
N SER A 437 14.78 22.90 -6.25
CA SER A 437 13.31 22.86 -6.31
C SER A 437 12.70 24.26 -6.24
N ASP A 438 11.69 24.48 -7.07
CA ASP A 438 10.91 25.71 -7.17
C ASP A 438 9.52 25.53 -6.53
N PRO A 439 9.10 26.36 -5.57
CA PRO A 439 7.86 26.16 -4.83
C PRO A 439 6.60 26.06 -5.72
N GLN A 440 6.54 26.83 -6.80
CA GLN A 440 5.36 26.82 -7.69
C GLN A 440 5.29 25.53 -8.51
N ARG A 441 6.42 25.08 -9.05
CA ARG A 441 6.49 23.83 -9.82
C ARG A 441 6.11 22.62 -8.96
N GLU A 442 6.64 22.58 -7.72
CA GLU A 442 6.34 21.48 -6.79
C GLU A 442 4.87 21.50 -6.34
N TRP A 443 4.27 22.71 -6.19
CA TRP A 443 2.83 22.85 -5.95
C TRP A 443 1.99 22.30 -7.10
N ASP A 444 2.31 22.69 -8.34
CA ASP A 444 1.60 22.26 -9.54
C ASP A 444 1.74 20.74 -9.75
N GLU A 445 2.89 20.16 -9.41
CA GLU A 445 3.09 18.71 -9.44
C GLU A 445 2.18 17.97 -8.46
N THR A 446 1.96 18.51 -7.24
CA THR A 446 1.01 17.90 -6.30
C THR A 446 -0.43 17.92 -6.83
N ILE A 447 -0.85 18.97 -7.54
CA ILE A 447 -2.17 19.05 -8.18
C ILE A 447 -2.36 17.90 -9.18
N LEU A 448 -1.35 17.63 -10.02
CA LEU A 448 -1.38 16.48 -10.95
C LEU A 448 -1.46 15.14 -10.22
N LYS A 449 -0.84 15.04 -9.04
CA LYS A 449 -0.80 13.81 -8.23
C LYS A 449 -2.10 13.57 -7.45
N PHE A 450 -2.86 14.60 -7.11
CA PHE A 450 -4.21 14.47 -6.54
C PHE A 450 -5.24 13.96 -7.55
N LYS A 451 -5.08 14.32 -8.82
CA LYS A 451 -6.07 14.10 -9.87
C LYS A 451 -6.65 12.68 -9.93
N PRO A 452 -5.86 11.58 -9.85
CA PRO A 452 -6.43 10.23 -9.89
C PRO A 452 -7.45 9.96 -8.79
N MET A 453 -7.19 10.44 -7.57
CA MET A 453 -8.08 10.22 -6.43
C MET A 453 -9.28 11.16 -6.45
N LEU A 454 -9.10 12.42 -6.81
CA LEU A 454 -10.20 13.37 -7.00
C LEU A 454 -11.20 12.84 -8.03
N GLU A 455 -10.72 12.44 -9.21
CA GLU A 455 -11.58 11.91 -10.28
C GLU A 455 -12.27 10.60 -9.87
N SER A 456 -11.58 9.69 -9.15
CA SER A 456 -12.18 8.43 -8.70
C SER A 456 -13.30 8.63 -7.69
N LEU A 457 -13.25 9.71 -6.92
CA LEU A 457 -14.26 10.12 -5.95
C LEU A 457 -15.29 11.11 -6.51
N ARG A 458 -15.18 11.49 -7.79
CA ARG A 458 -16.05 12.48 -8.46
C ARG A 458 -16.03 13.87 -7.78
N VAL A 459 -14.83 14.28 -7.33
CA VAL A 459 -14.57 15.59 -6.72
C VAL A 459 -14.09 16.58 -7.77
#